data_f27cf922f4aa36417877ce38e1b21604
#
_entry.id   f27cf922f4aa36417877ce38e1b21604
#
_cell.length_a   1.000
_cell.length_b   1.000
_cell.length_c   1.000
_cell.angle_alpha   90.00
_cell.angle_beta   90.00
_cell.angle_gamma   90.00
#
_symmetry.space_group_name_H-M   'P 1'
#
loop_
_entity.id
_entity.type
_entity.pdbx_description
1 polymer ?
#
loop_
_entity_poly.entity_id
_entity_poly.type
_entity_poly.pdbx_seq_one_letter_code
_entity_poly.pdbx_strand_id
1 'polypeptide(L)'
;MQALGMCRIVVEDGKVTEVGEPRLKYCPLFNKLLGVEDIDSEAVRKNLEYRVKSFGFGTEDRVVRAGDYVTFGVSEILSTAVKDGRLDGAVIAADGCGSAVLTEAELIQGLCGRISGMVSTDPIDTVLDAVGRDRVVDPETTPVDQIRGTELAMKLGLKKFAVTVCRPDDAEAIRKLCGDRAVIIAVHTSCVSEEGAQKFYRYCDFITACASRVIREIAYSRPDVVIAGNKIPIIAVTDIGKELVLSKLKEIGREPWDRKEPTVDPKPWL
;
A
#
# COMPACT_ATOMS: atom_id res chain seq x y z
N MET A 1 1.48 -8.55 12.15
CA MET A 1 1.85 -7.58 11.10
C MET A 1 3.26 -7.85 10.62
N GLN A 2 3.57 -7.53 9.38
CA GLN A 2 4.94 -7.49 8.85
C GLN A 2 5.21 -6.08 8.30
N ALA A 3 6.19 -5.39 8.85
CA ALA A 3 6.51 -4.00 8.51
C ALA A 3 8.01 -3.78 8.42
N LEU A 4 8.44 -2.59 7.96
CA LEU A 4 9.83 -2.15 7.98
C LEU A 4 10.83 -3.22 7.51
N GLY A 5 10.73 -3.60 6.23
CA GLY A 5 11.65 -4.57 5.65
C GLY A 5 11.45 -5.97 6.17
N MET A 6 10.19 -6.40 6.26
CA MET A 6 9.79 -7.76 6.61
C MET A 6 10.01 -8.12 8.09
N CYS A 7 10.05 -7.15 8.98
CA CYS A 7 10.05 -7.40 10.41
C CYS A 7 8.68 -7.91 10.87
N ARG A 8 8.64 -9.08 11.51
CA ARG A 8 7.41 -9.57 12.15
C ARG A 8 7.12 -8.78 13.42
N ILE A 9 5.85 -8.42 13.62
CA ILE A 9 5.40 -7.65 14.78
C ILE A 9 4.05 -8.21 15.23
N VAL A 10 3.86 -8.31 16.54
CA VAL A 10 2.57 -8.63 17.17
C VAL A 10 2.14 -7.42 18.00
N VAL A 11 0.87 -7.05 17.84
CA VAL A 11 0.21 -6.02 18.64
C VAL A 11 -1.03 -6.66 19.23
N GLU A 12 -1.15 -6.65 20.55
CA GLU A 12 -2.26 -7.21 21.33
C GLU A 12 -2.73 -6.17 22.34
N ASP A 13 -4.01 -5.92 22.40
CA ASP A 13 -4.64 -4.93 23.30
C ASP A 13 -3.93 -3.57 23.26
N GLY A 14 -3.56 -3.11 22.07
CA GLY A 14 -2.87 -1.84 21.89
C GLY A 14 -1.42 -1.82 22.38
N LYS A 15 -0.81 -2.97 22.65
CA LYS A 15 0.59 -3.08 23.07
C LYS A 15 1.39 -3.86 22.04
N VAL A 16 2.61 -3.42 21.77
CA VAL A 16 3.56 -4.16 20.94
C VAL A 16 4.21 -5.26 21.78
N THR A 17 3.73 -6.50 21.64
CA THR A 17 4.17 -7.64 22.45
C THR A 17 5.39 -8.34 21.87
N GLU A 18 5.47 -8.43 20.53
CA GLU A 18 6.60 -9.08 19.83
C GLU A 18 7.14 -8.20 18.71
N VAL A 19 8.45 -8.12 18.60
CA VAL A 19 9.16 -7.49 17.47
C VAL A 19 10.33 -8.39 17.08
N GLY A 20 10.31 -8.87 15.84
CA GLY A 20 11.39 -9.65 15.26
C GLY A 20 12.56 -8.79 14.77
N GLU A 21 13.55 -9.44 14.16
CA GLU A 21 14.67 -8.74 13.55
C GLU A 21 14.31 -8.18 12.16
N PRO A 22 14.48 -6.86 11.92
CA PRO A 22 14.25 -6.27 10.62
C PRO A 22 15.35 -6.67 9.63
N ARG A 23 14.94 -7.09 8.44
CA ARG A 23 15.87 -7.42 7.34
C ARG A 23 16.40 -6.16 6.66
N LEU A 24 15.61 -5.08 6.65
CA LEU A 24 16.00 -3.77 6.14
C LEU A 24 16.64 -2.96 7.26
N LYS A 25 17.85 -2.45 7.03
CA LYS A 25 18.59 -1.64 8.01
C LYS A 25 18.46 -0.13 7.76
N TYR A 26 18.16 0.26 6.53
CA TYR A 26 17.92 1.66 6.17
C TYR A 26 16.79 1.79 5.15
N CYS A 27 15.88 2.72 5.41
CA CYS A 27 14.81 3.08 4.50
C CYS A 27 14.80 4.62 4.31
N PRO A 28 14.94 5.11 3.07
CA PRO A 28 14.98 6.56 2.80
C PRO A 28 13.70 7.29 3.24
N LEU A 29 12.56 6.60 3.23
CA LEU A 29 11.29 7.18 3.68
C LEU A 29 11.27 7.34 5.21
N PHE A 30 11.68 6.31 5.95
CA PHE A 30 11.75 6.34 7.41
C PHE A 30 12.79 7.34 7.91
N ASN A 31 13.94 7.41 7.26
CA ASN A 31 14.94 8.43 7.57
C ASN A 31 14.37 9.85 7.38
N LYS A 32 13.70 10.09 6.24
CA LYS A 32 13.11 11.42 5.96
C LYS A 32 11.99 11.81 6.95
N LEU A 33 11.12 10.85 7.30
CA LEU A 33 9.93 11.14 8.11
C LEU A 33 10.20 11.13 9.61
N LEU A 34 11.10 10.26 10.08
CA LEU A 34 11.29 9.96 11.49
C LEU A 34 12.74 10.12 11.97
N GLY A 35 13.68 10.49 11.08
CA GLY A 35 15.10 10.61 11.40
C GLY A 35 15.78 9.29 11.72
N VAL A 36 15.17 8.13 11.38
CA VAL A 36 15.73 6.82 11.66
C VAL A 36 16.86 6.52 10.69
N GLU A 37 18.08 6.44 11.17
CA GLU A 37 19.27 6.11 10.38
C GLU A 37 19.49 4.60 10.29
N ASP A 38 19.34 3.88 11.40
CA ASP A 38 19.41 2.44 11.47
C ASP A 38 18.09 1.85 11.96
N ILE A 39 17.55 0.89 11.20
CA ILE A 39 16.32 0.17 11.55
C ILE A 39 16.72 -1.08 12.30
N ASP A 40 16.58 -1.06 13.62
CA ASP A 40 16.67 -2.18 14.54
C ASP A 40 15.28 -2.53 15.13
N SER A 41 15.22 -3.56 15.96
CA SER A 41 13.96 -3.98 16.58
C SER A 41 13.39 -2.91 17.52
N GLU A 42 14.22 -2.07 18.12
CA GLU A 42 13.77 -0.98 18.97
C GLU A 42 13.17 0.18 18.16
N ALA A 43 13.78 0.55 17.04
CA ALA A 43 13.22 1.54 16.12
C ALA A 43 11.86 1.08 15.56
N VAL A 44 11.74 -0.21 15.25
CA VAL A 44 10.47 -0.81 14.80
C VAL A 44 9.44 -0.75 15.92
N ARG A 45 9.78 -1.13 17.17
CA ARG A 45 8.90 -1.06 18.34
C ARG A 45 8.38 0.36 18.54
N LYS A 46 9.25 1.34 18.62
CA LYS A 46 8.88 2.76 18.80
C LYS A 46 7.94 3.26 17.70
N ASN A 47 8.18 2.83 16.45
CA ASN A 47 7.31 3.21 15.35
C ASN A 47 5.89 2.63 15.50
N LEU A 48 5.75 1.36 15.93
CA LEU A 48 4.44 0.77 16.14
C LEU A 48 3.74 1.35 17.38
N GLU A 49 4.43 1.56 18.49
CA GLU A 49 3.89 2.23 19.68
C GLU A 49 3.40 3.64 19.34
N TYR A 50 4.17 4.38 18.52
CA TYR A 50 3.72 5.67 17.99
C TYR A 50 2.41 5.55 17.20
N ARG A 51 2.27 4.53 16.35
CA ARG A 51 1.04 4.31 15.56
C ARG A 51 -0.15 3.95 16.45
N VAL A 52 0.04 3.06 17.42
CA VAL A 52 -1.00 2.74 18.42
C VAL A 52 -1.43 4.00 19.13
N LYS A 53 -0.49 4.79 19.67
CA LYS A 53 -0.78 6.01 20.42
C LYS A 53 -1.40 7.12 19.58
N SER A 54 -0.93 7.31 18.33
CA SER A 54 -1.30 8.49 17.54
C SER A 54 -2.59 8.32 16.76
N PHE A 55 -2.94 7.10 16.37
CA PHE A 55 -4.15 6.85 15.59
C PHE A 55 -4.83 5.50 15.88
N GLY A 56 -4.53 4.91 17.06
CA GLY A 56 -5.22 3.73 17.56
C GLY A 56 -4.97 2.45 16.74
N PHE A 57 -3.81 2.31 16.09
CA PHE A 57 -3.54 1.14 15.25
C PHE A 57 -3.77 -0.17 16.01
N GLY A 58 -4.63 -1.04 15.46
CA GLY A 58 -4.98 -2.33 16.07
C GLY A 58 -5.83 -2.23 17.34
N THR A 59 -6.57 -1.14 17.54
CA THR A 59 -7.46 -0.93 18.72
C THR A 59 -8.80 -0.33 18.32
N GLU A 60 -9.77 -0.33 19.24
CA GLU A 60 -11.08 0.32 19.06
C GLU A 60 -10.98 1.85 18.89
N ASP A 61 -9.87 2.47 19.32
CA ASP A 61 -9.61 3.90 19.13
C ASP A 61 -9.08 4.23 17.71
N ARG A 62 -9.20 3.31 16.77
CA ARG A 62 -8.68 3.45 15.41
C ARG A 62 -9.25 4.65 14.67
N VAL A 63 -8.39 5.62 14.34
CA VAL A 63 -8.74 6.77 13.50
C VAL A 63 -8.90 6.27 12.07
N VAL A 64 -10.14 6.11 11.62
CA VAL A 64 -10.49 5.50 10.33
C VAL A 64 -10.57 6.52 9.18
N ARG A 65 -10.78 7.81 9.46
CA ARG A 65 -10.82 8.88 8.46
C ARG A 65 -9.67 9.86 8.67
N ALA A 66 -8.96 10.18 7.61
CA ALA A 66 -7.84 11.13 7.66
C ALA A 66 -7.65 11.85 6.32
N GLY A 67 -6.94 12.98 6.34
CA GLY A 67 -6.35 13.59 5.16
C GLY A 67 -5.04 12.91 4.74
N ASP A 68 -4.37 13.44 3.70
CA ASP A 68 -3.12 12.90 3.19
C ASP A 68 -2.06 12.80 4.29
N TYR A 69 -1.46 11.60 4.41
CA TYR A 69 -0.45 11.34 5.45
C TYR A 69 0.95 11.74 4.99
N VAL A 70 1.27 11.43 3.74
CA VAL A 70 2.50 11.88 3.08
C VAL A 70 2.12 12.72 1.85
N THR A 71 3.08 13.40 1.26
CA THR A 71 2.79 14.21 0.07
C THR A 71 2.46 13.35 -1.14
N PHE A 72 3.07 12.15 -1.23
CA PHE A 72 2.93 11.28 -2.40
C PHE A 72 3.15 9.82 -2.01
N GLY A 73 2.16 9.00 -2.26
CA GLY A 73 2.13 7.56 -2.02
C GLY A 73 0.91 6.94 -2.68
N VAL A 74 0.73 5.62 -2.51
CA VAL A 74 -0.40 4.89 -3.11
C VAL A 74 -1.73 5.40 -2.57
N SER A 75 -1.86 5.56 -1.25
CA SER A 75 -3.09 6.05 -0.63
C SER A 75 -3.47 7.45 -1.11
N GLU A 76 -2.48 8.35 -1.29
CA GLU A 76 -2.69 9.69 -1.80
C GLU A 76 -3.14 9.68 -3.26
N ILE A 77 -2.57 8.82 -4.10
CA ILE A 77 -3.00 8.62 -5.49
C ILE A 77 -4.44 8.11 -5.53
N LEU A 78 -4.77 7.10 -4.72
CA LEU A 78 -6.10 6.51 -4.68
C LEU A 78 -7.16 7.48 -4.13
N SER A 79 -6.84 8.19 -3.06
CA SER A 79 -7.73 9.21 -2.47
C SER A 79 -8.06 10.30 -3.50
N THR A 80 -7.06 10.83 -4.21
CA THR A 80 -7.26 11.79 -5.29
C THR A 80 -8.11 11.22 -6.42
N ALA A 81 -7.82 10.00 -6.87
CA ALA A 81 -8.57 9.35 -7.95
C ALA A 81 -10.06 9.12 -7.62
N VAL A 82 -10.36 8.82 -6.36
CA VAL A 82 -11.75 8.67 -5.89
C VAL A 82 -12.42 10.03 -5.75
N LYS A 83 -11.76 11.05 -5.21
CA LYS A 83 -12.29 12.43 -5.14
C LYS A 83 -12.63 13.00 -6.51
N ASP A 84 -11.78 12.73 -7.50
CA ASP A 84 -11.94 13.19 -8.87
C ASP A 84 -12.96 12.37 -9.68
N GLY A 85 -13.56 11.32 -9.10
CA GLY A 85 -14.50 10.44 -9.77
C GLY A 85 -13.86 9.56 -10.87
N ARG A 86 -12.54 9.39 -10.87
CA ARG A 86 -11.82 8.50 -11.81
C ARG A 86 -11.90 7.04 -11.39
N LEU A 87 -12.09 6.80 -10.09
CA LEU A 87 -12.33 5.49 -9.51
C LEU A 87 -13.56 5.55 -8.60
N ASP A 88 -14.37 4.51 -8.65
CA ASP A 88 -15.54 4.34 -7.78
C ASP A 88 -15.13 3.98 -6.34
N GLY A 89 -13.92 3.47 -6.15
CA GLY A 89 -13.39 3.05 -4.85
C GLY A 89 -12.12 2.24 -4.97
N ALA A 90 -11.72 1.60 -3.87
CA ALA A 90 -10.54 0.76 -3.79
C ALA A 90 -10.75 -0.47 -2.90
N VAL A 91 -10.19 -1.61 -3.29
CA VAL A 91 -10.02 -2.80 -2.47
C VAL A 91 -8.67 -2.67 -1.77
N ILE A 92 -8.70 -2.60 -0.45
CA ILE A 92 -7.50 -2.45 0.39
C ILE A 92 -7.47 -3.52 1.47
N ALA A 93 -6.35 -3.61 2.19
CA ALA A 93 -6.26 -4.39 3.42
C ALA A 93 -5.87 -3.48 4.58
N ALA A 94 -6.57 -3.59 5.71
CA ALA A 94 -6.31 -2.79 6.90
C ALA A 94 -6.50 -3.59 8.20
N ASP A 95 -5.91 -3.07 9.28
CA ASP A 95 -6.17 -3.54 10.62
C ASP A 95 -7.65 -3.37 10.97
N GLY A 96 -8.23 -4.36 11.63
CA GLY A 96 -9.63 -4.39 12.08
C GLY A 96 -10.67 -4.80 11.05
N CYS A 97 -10.34 -4.80 9.74
CA CYS A 97 -11.29 -5.21 8.70
C CYS A 97 -10.72 -6.21 7.67
N GLY A 98 -9.40 -6.49 7.68
CA GLY A 98 -8.82 -7.30 6.62
C GLY A 98 -9.01 -6.66 5.24
N SER A 99 -9.45 -7.42 4.25
CA SER A 99 -9.78 -6.88 2.91
C SER A 99 -11.16 -6.25 2.89
N ALA A 100 -11.23 -5.01 2.41
CA ALA A 100 -12.43 -4.21 2.36
C ALA A 100 -12.52 -3.33 1.10
N VAL A 101 -13.73 -2.97 0.72
CA VAL A 101 -14.07 -2.07 -0.40
C VAL A 101 -14.37 -0.68 0.14
N LEU A 102 -13.52 0.28 -0.12
CA LEU A 102 -13.66 1.67 0.31
C LEU A 102 -14.05 2.57 -0.86
N THR A 103 -15.06 3.42 -0.66
CA THR A 103 -15.54 4.37 -1.67
C THR A 103 -15.37 5.83 -1.24
N GLU A 104 -14.86 6.08 -0.04
CA GLU A 104 -14.59 7.40 0.50
C GLU A 104 -13.08 7.65 0.58
N ALA A 105 -12.65 8.78 0.05
CA ALA A 105 -11.23 9.15 0.00
C ALA A 105 -10.57 9.25 1.40
N GLU A 106 -11.33 9.77 2.38
CA GLU A 106 -10.88 9.91 3.75
C GLU A 106 -10.70 8.55 4.45
N LEU A 107 -11.54 7.55 4.15
CA LEU A 107 -11.37 6.17 4.63
C LEU A 107 -10.12 5.51 4.01
N ILE A 108 -9.89 5.74 2.70
CA ILE A 108 -8.68 5.26 2.03
C ILE A 108 -7.43 5.82 2.74
N GLN A 109 -7.42 7.11 3.03
CA GLN A 109 -6.29 7.73 3.75
C GLN A 109 -6.15 7.24 5.19
N GLY A 110 -7.26 7.14 5.92
CA GLY A 110 -7.25 6.70 7.30
C GLY A 110 -6.79 5.25 7.47
N LEU A 111 -7.27 4.36 6.61
CA LEU A 111 -7.02 2.92 6.72
C LEU A 111 -5.82 2.46 5.89
N CYS A 112 -5.71 2.83 4.61
CA CYS A 112 -4.62 2.41 3.74
C CYS A 112 -3.33 3.23 3.99
N GLY A 113 -3.42 4.54 4.12
CA GLY A 113 -2.26 5.44 4.20
C GLY A 113 -1.42 5.28 5.47
N ARG A 114 -1.97 4.70 6.52
CA ARG A 114 -1.28 4.57 7.82
C ARG A 114 -0.77 3.18 8.12
N ILE A 115 -0.91 2.24 7.15
CA ILE A 115 -0.40 0.88 7.25
C ILE A 115 0.91 0.78 6.57
N SER A 116 2.01 0.80 6.80
CA SER A 116 3.24 0.54 6.05
C SER A 116 3.69 -0.91 6.22
N GLY A 117 2.86 -1.86 5.80
CA GLY A 117 3.19 -3.27 5.92
C GLY A 117 2.03 -4.20 5.59
N MET A 118 2.26 -5.50 5.70
CA MET A 118 1.22 -6.53 5.59
C MET A 118 0.63 -6.80 6.97
N VAL A 119 -0.68 -6.94 7.05
CA VAL A 119 -1.39 -7.13 8.31
C VAL A 119 -2.21 -8.42 8.25
N SER A 120 -2.22 -9.17 9.35
CA SER A 120 -3.28 -10.13 9.71
C SER A 120 -3.91 -9.59 10.97
N THR A 121 -5.21 -9.58 11.08
CA THR A 121 -5.93 -8.82 12.09
C THR A 121 -7.15 -9.58 12.58
N ASP A 122 -7.53 -9.35 13.82
CA ASP A 122 -8.84 -9.67 14.33
C ASP A 122 -9.82 -8.53 14.02
N PRO A 123 -11.14 -8.78 14.03
CA PRO A 123 -12.17 -7.76 13.85
C PRO A 123 -12.04 -6.63 14.90
N ILE A 124 -12.20 -5.38 14.45
CA ILE A 124 -12.34 -4.20 15.30
C ILE A 124 -13.67 -3.54 14.96
N ASP A 125 -14.60 -3.52 15.89
CA ASP A 125 -15.98 -3.10 15.65
C ASP A 125 -16.08 -1.66 15.14
N THR A 126 -15.32 -0.73 15.71
CA THR A 126 -15.29 0.67 15.24
C THR A 126 -14.79 0.79 13.79
N VAL A 127 -13.86 -0.06 13.36
CA VAL A 127 -13.39 -0.09 11.97
C VAL A 127 -14.44 -0.70 11.04
N LEU A 128 -15.03 -1.84 11.43
CA LEU A 128 -16.08 -2.52 10.67
C LEU A 128 -17.29 -1.63 10.45
N ASP A 129 -17.74 -0.93 11.48
CA ASP A 129 -18.90 -0.04 11.41
C ASP A 129 -18.61 1.21 10.55
N ALA A 130 -17.40 1.75 10.61
CA ALA A 130 -17.00 2.90 9.79
C ALA A 130 -16.86 2.55 8.31
N VAL A 131 -16.41 1.33 7.99
CA VAL A 131 -16.29 0.80 6.62
C VAL A 131 -17.65 0.39 6.07
N GLY A 132 -18.50 -0.17 6.93
CA GLY A 132 -19.73 -0.89 6.58
C GLY A 132 -19.44 -2.40 6.47
N ARG A 133 -20.08 -3.20 7.31
CA ARG A 133 -19.81 -4.66 7.39
C ARG A 133 -20.09 -5.37 6.06
N ASP A 134 -21.01 -4.88 5.25
CA ASP A 134 -21.32 -5.39 3.91
C ASP A 134 -20.23 -5.10 2.87
N ARG A 135 -19.27 -4.23 3.20
CA ARG A 135 -18.11 -3.87 2.37
C ARG A 135 -16.83 -4.57 2.78
N VAL A 136 -16.87 -5.40 3.81
CA VAL A 136 -15.76 -6.23 4.28
C VAL A 136 -15.91 -7.64 3.73
N VAL A 137 -14.82 -8.28 3.32
CA VAL A 137 -14.85 -9.62 2.72
C VAL A 137 -15.48 -10.64 3.66
N ASP A 138 -15.16 -10.55 4.93
CA ASP A 138 -15.74 -11.35 6.01
C ASP A 138 -15.54 -10.60 7.33
N PRO A 139 -16.59 -10.02 7.91
CA PRO A 139 -16.48 -9.23 9.13
C PRO A 139 -16.22 -10.05 10.40
N GLU A 140 -16.42 -11.39 10.35
CA GLU A 140 -16.19 -12.27 11.51
C GLU A 140 -14.72 -12.70 11.63
N THR A 141 -14.02 -12.84 10.49
CA THR A 141 -12.64 -13.37 10.46
C THR A 141 -11.63 -12.42 9.86
N THR A 142 -12.09 -11.33 9.28
CA THR A 142 -11.29 -10.23 8.68
C THR A 142 -10.07 -10.68 7.87
N PRO A 143 -10.24 -11.62 6.91
CA PRO A 143 -9.14 -12.16 6.15
C PRO A 143 -8.56 -11.11 5.18
N VAL A 144 -7.25 -11.21 4.90
CA VAL A 144 -6.63 -10.48 3.80
C VAL A 144 -6.71 -11.32 2.55
N ASP A 145 -7.72 -11.07 1.71
CA ASP A 145 -8.02 -11.77 0.47
C ASP A 145 -8.47 -10.76 -0.60
N GLN A 146 -7.52 -10.32 -1.41
CA GLN A 146 -7.76 -9.29 -2.42
C GLN A 146 -8.57 -9.81 -3.62
N ILE A 147 -8.57 -11.13 -3.86
CA ILE A 147 -9.38 -11.74 -4.91
C ILE A 147 -10.85 -11.67 -4.50
N ARG A 148 -11.20 -12.16 -3.29
CA ARG A 148 -12.57 -12.02 -2.74
C ARG A 148 -12.98 -10.56 -2.57
N GLY A 149 -12.05 -9.67 -2.20
CA GLY A 149 -12.29 -8.23 -2.16
C GLY A 149 -12.65 -7.66 -3.54
N THR A 150 -12.00 -8.14 -4.60
CA THR A 150 -12.34 -7.77 -5.99
C THR A 150 -13.74 -8.27 -6.39
N GLU A 151 -14.08 -9.50 -6.06
CA GLU A 151 -15.42 -10.07 -6.29
C GLU A 151 -16.49 -9.24 -5.55
N LEU A 152 -16.21 -8.85 -4.30
CA LEU A 152 -17.10 -8.01 -3.51
C LEU A 152 -17.27 -6.61 -4.15
N ALA A 153 -16.22 -5.97 -4.60
CA ALA A 153 -16.29 -4.69 -5.28
C ALA A 153 -17.18 -4.77 -6.54
N MET A 154 -17.05 -5.84 -7.32
CA MET A 154 -17.91 -6.09 -8.48
C MET A 154 -19.37 -6.34 -8.08
N LYS A 155 -19.61 -7.09 -7.01
CA LYS A 155 -20.96 -7.36 -6.46
C LYS A 155 -21.62 -6.09 -5.94
N LEU A 156 -20.86 -5.16 -5.36
CA LEU A 156 -21.30 -3.84 -4.93
C LEU A 156 -21.54 -2.86 -6.10
N GLY A 157 -21.26 -3.28 -7.33
CA GLY A 157 -21.56 -2.52 -8.55
C GLY A 157 -20.48 -1.53 -8.97
N LEU A 158 -19.27 -1.58 -8.37
CA LEU A 158 -18.17 -0.72 -8.81
C LEU A 158 -17.75 -1.07 -10.24
N LYS A 159 -17.66 -0.07 -11.09
CA LYS A 159 -17.33 -0.23 -12.52
C LYS A 159 -15.83 -0.07 -12.77
N LYS A 160 -15.21 0.88 -12.10
CA LYS A 160 -13.77 1.15 -12.15
C LYS A 160 -13.24 1.36 -10.74
N PHE A 161 -12.36 0.49 -10.27
CA PHE A 161 -11.86 0.53 -8.89
C PHE A 161 -10.39 0.11 -8.81
N ALA A 162 -9.72 0.50 -7.75
CA ALA A 162 -8.35 0.07 -7.49
C ALA A 162 -8.31 -1.21 -6.64
N VAL A 163 -7.22 -1.99 -6.79
CA VAL A 163 -6.92 -3.13 -5.90
C VAL A 163 -5.43 -3.11 -5.55
N THR A 164 -5.12 -3.05 -4.25
CA THR A 164 -3.73 -3.18 -3.79
C THR A 164 -3.38 -4.64 -3.59
N VAL A 165 -2.26 -5.10 -4.13
CA VAL A 165 -1.79 -6.49 -4.01
C VAL A 165 -0.32 -6.53 -3.58
N CYS A 166 0.07 -7.56 -2.81
CA CYS A 166 1.46 -7.83 -2.48
C CYS A 166 1.96 -9.17 -3.05
N ARG A 167 1.07 -9.99 -3.61
CA ARG A 167 1.39 -11.28 -4.20
C ARG A 167 1.24 -11.21 -5.72
N PRO A 168 2.28 -11.61 -6.48
CA PRO A 168 2.23 -11.57 -7.94
C PRO A 168 1.11 -12.43 -8.55
N ASP A 169 0.79 -13.57 -7.94
CA ASP A 169 -0.29 -14.46 -8.40
C ASP A 169 -1.68 -13.85 -8.21
N ASP A 170 -1.88 -13.06 -7.15
CA ASP A 170 -3.12 -12.32 -6.94
C ASP A 170 -3.32 -11.26 -8.03
N ALA A 171 -2.25 -10.55 -8.45
CA ALA A 171 -2.31 -9.60 -9.55
C ALA A 171 -2.76 -10.27 -10.86
N GLU A 172 -2.20 -11.43 -11.17
CA GLU A 172 -2.58 -12.22 -12.34
C GLU A 172 -4.04 -12.68 -12.26
N ALA A 173 -4.46 -13.24 -11.11
CA ALA A 173 -5.82 -13.74 -10.89
C ALA A 173 -6.85 -12.62 -11.02
N ILE A 174 -6.60 -11.46 -10.40
CA ILE A 174 -7.50 -10.29 -10.45
C ILE A 174 -7.59 -9.73 -11.88
N ARG A 175 -6.47 -9.64 -12.60
CA ARG A 175 -6.49 -9.19 -14.01
C ARG A 175 -7.32 -10.14 -14.88
N LYS A 176 -7.21 -11.44 -14.68
CA LYS A 176 -8.03 -12.44 -15.38
C LYS A 176 -9.52 -12.36 -14.99
N LEU A 177 -9.82 -12.06 -13.73
CA LEU A 177 -11.19 -12.00 -13.20
C LEU A 177 -11.97 -10.78 -13.75
N CYS A 178 -11.36 -9.60 -13.79
CA CYS A 178 -12.10 -8.37 -14.04
C CYS A 178 -11.52 -7.48 -15.17
N GLY A 179 -10.43 -7.89 -15.82
CA GLY A 179 -9.83 -7.13 -16.91
C GLY A 179 -9.44 -5.72 -16.49
N ASP A 180 -9.77 -4.74 -17.35
CA ASP A 180 -9.42 -3.34 -17.13
C ASP A 180 -10.37 -2.56 -16.20
N ARG A 181 -11.33 -3.24 -15.58
CA ARG A 181 -12.15 -2.65 -14.52
C ARG A 181 -11.34 -2.39 -13.25
N ALA A 182 -10.36 -3.23 -12.96
CA ALA A 182 -9.46 -3.01 -11.84
C ALA A 182 -8.18 -2.28 -12.26
N VAL A 183 -7.83 -1.24 -11.52
CA VAL A 183 -6.49 -0.67 -11.48
C VAL A 183 -5.71 -1.43 -10.40
N ILE A 184 -4.77 -2.27 -10.81
CA ILE A 184 -4.04 -3.18 -9.93
C ILE A 184 -2.72 -2.54 -9.52
N ILE A 185 -2.46 -2.50 -8.21
CA ILE A 185 -1.32 -1.80 -7.64
C ILE A 185 -0.48 -2.75 -6.80
N ALA A 186 0.77 -2.97 -7.21
CA ALA A 186 1.69 -3.74 -6.39
C ALA A 186 2.27 -2.90 -5.25
N VAL A 187 2.11 -3.38 -4.03
CA VAL A 187 2.63 -2.77 -2.80
C VAL A 187 3.45 -3.79 -2.01
N HIS A 188 4.35 -3.32 -1.12
CA HIS A 188 5.18 -4.20 -0.28
C HIS A 188 6.01 -5.21 -1.09
N THR A 189 6.62 -4.75 -2.16
CA THR A 189 7.35 -5.57 -3.14
C THR A 189 8.76 -5.99 -2.72
N SER A 190 9.20 -5.67 -1.51
CA SER A 190 10.49 -6.15 -0.99
C SER A 190 10.56 -7.68 -1.05
N CYS A 191 11.71 -8.22 -1.41
CA CYS A 191 11.97 -9.67 -1.56
C CYS A 191 11.14 -10.38 -2.65
N VAL A 192 10.54 -9.65 -3.58
CA VAL A 192 9.90 -10.29 -4.72
C VAL A 192 10.96 -10.96 -5.60
N SER A 193 10.68 -12.17 -6.08
CA SER A 193 11.54 -12.87 -7.03
C SER A 193 11.52 -12.19 -8.42
N GLU A 194 12.47 -12.52 -9.26
CA GLU A 194 12.51 -12.03 -10.64
C GLU A 194 11.23 -12.41 -11.41
N GLU A 195 10.78 -13.66 -11.29
CA GLU A 195 9.53 -14.11 -11.89
C GLU A 195 8.33 -13.33 -11.37
N GLY A 196 8.27 -13.10 -10.05
CA GLY A 196 7.22 -12.30 -9.43
C GLY A 196 7.22 -10.85 -9.89
N ALA A 197 8.39 -10.25 -10.04
CA ALA A 197 8.54 -8.90 -10.58
C ALA A 197 8.03 -8.82 -12.03
N GLN A 198 8.35 -9.80 -12.88
CA GLN A 198 7.82 -9.88 -14.25
C GLN A 198 6.29 -9.98 -14.27
N LYS A 199 5.69 -10.75 -13.35
CA LYS A 199 4.23 -10.82 -13.20
C LYS A 199 3.65 -9.46 -12.80
N PHE A 200 4.26 -8.74 -11.86
CA PHE A 200 3.81 -7.39 -11.51
C PHE A 200 3.86 -6.44 -12.71
N TYR A 201 4.93 -6.44 -13.48
CA TYR A 201 5.04 -5.61 -14.68
C TYR A 201 4.03 -5.99 -15.79
N ARG A 202 3.58 -7.24 -15.80
CA ARG A 202 2.59 -7.72 -16.78
C ARG A 202 1.16 -7.42 -16.38
N TYR A 203 0.83 -7.46 -15.08
CA TYR A 203 -0.55 -7.46 -14.60
C TYR A 203 -0.93 -6.22 -13.78
N CYS A 204 0.04 -5.48 -13.25
CA CYS A 204 -0.24 -4.27 -12.48
C CYS A 204 -0.18 -3.01 -13.33
N ASP A 205 -0.93 -1.99 -12.91
CA ASP A 205 -0.96 -0.68 -13.54
C ASP A 205 0.12 0.24 -13.02
N PHE A 206 0.43 0.15 -11.72
CA PHE A 206 1.62 0.73 -11.13
C PHE A 206 2.14 -0.07 -9.94
N ILE A 207 3.42 0.12 -9.62
CA ILE A 207 4.19 -0.71 -8.70
C ILE A 207 4.97 0.19 -7.76
N THR A 208 4.93 -0.05 -6.44
CA THR A 208 5.87 0.55 -5.50
C THR A 208 7.16 -0.27 -5.46
N ALA A 209 8.31 0.36 -5.62
CA ALA A 209 9.57 -0.38 -5.68
C ALA A 209 10.04 -0.90 -4.32
N CYS A 210 9.58 -0.29 -3.21
CA CYS A 210 10.03 -0.64 -1.86
C CYS A 210 11.56 -0.86 -1.78
N ALA A 211 12.02 -1.96 -1.19
CA ALA A 211 13.44 -2.34 -1.16
C ALA A 211 13.82 -3.37 -2.25
N SER A 212 12.94 -3.61 -3.23
CA SER A 212 13.21 -4.58 -4.29
C SER A 212 14.22 -4.05 -5.31
N ARG A 213 15.36 -4.74 -5.43
CA ARG A 213 16.34 -4.49 -6.49
C ARG A 213 15.74 -4.77 -7.87
N VAL A 214 15.13 -5.93 -8.03
CA VAL A 214 14.62 -6.41 -9.33
C VAL A 214 13.58 -5.44 -9.91
N ILE A 215 12.63 -4.97 -9.10
CA ILE A 215 11.62 -3.99 -9.56
C ILE A 215 12.30 -2.72 -10.10
N ARG A 216 13.34 -2.22 -9.42
CA ARG A 216 14.04 -1.00 -9.83
C ARG A 216 14.88 -1.21 -11.08
N GLU A 217 15.62 -2.29 -11.17
CA GLU A 217 16.44 -2.62 -12.35
C GLU A 217 15.58 -2.72 -13.62
N ILE A 218 14.44 -3.40 -13.54
CA ILE A 218 13.47 -3.46 -14.65
C ILE A 218 12.97 -2.05 -15.00
N ALA A 219 12.55 -1.25 -14.00
CA ALA A 219 12.05 0.10 -14.25
C ALA A 219 13.09 1.00 -14.92
N TYR A 220 14.34 0.91 -14.48
CA TYR A 220 15.40 1.78 -14.98
C TYR A 220 15.82 1.44 -16.43
N SER A 221 15.63 0.18 -16.84
CA SER A 221 15.87 -0.27 -18.21
C SER A 221 14.71 0.04 -19.18
N ARG A 222 13.53 0.43 -18.67
CA ARG A 222 12.31 0.66 -19.46
C ARG A 222 12.05 2.14 -19.67
N PRO A 223 12.18 2.68 -20.90
CA PRO A 223 11.86 4.08 -21.21
C PRO A 223 10.37 4.37 -21.26
N ASP A 224 9.53 3.33 -21.41
CA ASP A 224 8.08 3.41 -21.55
C ASP A 224 7.34 3.58 -20.23
N VAL A 225 7.98 3.39 -19.07
CA VAL A 225 7.37 3.60 -17.76
C VAL A 225 7.59 5.01 -17.23
N VAL A 226 6.62 5.52 -16.46
CA VAL A 226 6.76 6.75 -15.69
C VAL A 226 7.19 6.39 -14.26
N ILE A 227 8.24 7.04 -13.76
CA ILE A 227 8.76 6.83 -12.41
C ILE A 227 8.53 8.11 -11.60
N ALA A 228 7.87 7.98 -10.46
CA ALA A 228 7.61 9.08 -9.54
C ALA A 228 8.39 8.89 -8.24
N GLY A 229 9.24 9.88 -7.93
CA GLY A 229 10.11 9.87 -6.75
C GLY A 229 11.37 9.02 -6.93
N ASN A 230 12.41 9.38 -6.19
CA ASN A 230 13.73 8.74 -6.25
C ASN A 230 14.11 7.99 -4.96
N LYS A 231 13.25 7.97 -3.93
CA LYS A 231 13.47 7.28 -2.64
C LYS A 231 12.76 5.94 -2.56
N ILE A 232 11.44 5.98 -2.63
CA ILE A 232 10.57 4.81 -2.79
C ILE A 232 9.80 5.05 -4.09
N PRO A 233 10.38 4.71 -5.24
CA PRO A 233 9.76 5.00 -6.53
C PRO A 233 8.42 4.30 -6.68
N ILE A 234 7.46 5.01 -7.27
CA ILE A 234 6.23 4.44 -7.82
C ILE A 234 6.41 4.41 -9.33
N ILE A 235 6.27 3.24 -9.90
CA ILE A 235 6.51 2.95 -11.31
C ILE A 235 5.16 2.73 -11.97
N ALA A 236 4.72 3.66 -12.82
CA ALA A 236 3.49 3.53 -13.59
C ALA A 236 3.78 2.84 -14.93
N VAL A 237 3.09 1.73 -15.15
CA VAL A 237 3.35 0.79 -16.26
C VAL A 237 2.36 1.00 -17.40
N THR A 238 1.07 1.04 -17.09
CA THR A 238 -0.02 1.19 -18.08
C THR A 238 -0.44 2.66 -18.22
N ASP A 239 -1.23 2.96 -19.24
CA ASP A 239 -1.70 4.33 -19.48
C ASP A 239 -2.58 4.84 -18.33
N ILE A 240 -3.48 4.00 -17.79
CA ILE A 240 -4.28 4.39 -16.62
C ILE A 240 -3.39 4.58 -15.37
N GLY A 241 -2.40 3.73 -15.17
CA GLY A 241 -1.42 3.89 -14.08
C GLY A 241 -0.66 5.21 -14.20
N LYS A 242 -0.20 5.57 -15.41
CA LYS A 242 0.46 6.85 -15.69
C LYS A 242 -0.47 8.03 -15.44
N GLU A 243 -1.70 7.95 -15.93
CA GLU A 243 -2.71 8.99 -15.73
C GLU A 243 -2.92 9.31 -14.24
N LEU A 244 -3.13 8.29 -13.40
CA LEU A 244 -3.36 8.47 -11.97
C LEU A 244 -2.13 9.02 -11.25
N VAL A 245 -0.95 8.49 -11.54
CA VAL A 245 0.31 8.95 -10.95
C VAL A 245 0.62 10.40 -11.34
N LEU A 246 0.49 10.74 -12.62
CA LEU A 246 0.73 12.10 -13.13
C LEU A 246 -0.31 13.10 -12.61
N SER A 247 -1.57 12.70 -12.45
CA SER A 247 -2.59 13.54 -11.85
C SER A 247 -2.21 13.95 -10.43
N LYS A 248 -1.77 13.02 -9.59
CA LYS A 248 -1.32 13.33 -8.23
C LYS A 248 -0.06 14.17 -8.22
N LEU A 249 0.90 13.90 -9.09
CA LEU A 249 2.10 14.75 -9.22
C LEU A 249 1.74 16.18 -9.58
N LYS A 250 0.82 16.39 -10.54
CA LYS A 250 0.35 17.71 -10.93
C LYS A 250 -0.35 18.43 -9.77
N GLU A 251 -1.21 17.74 -9.01
CA GLU A 251 -1.88 18.30 -7.83
C GLU A 251 -0.89 18.86 -6.81
N ILE A 252 0.22 18.16 -6.58
CA ILE A 252 1.25 18.56 -5.60
C ILE A 252 2.39 19.42 -6.21
N GLY A 253 2.27 19.84 -7.47
CA GLY A 253 3.27 20.67 -8.15
C GLY A 253 4.61 19.99 -8.35
N ARG A 254 4.62 18.68 -8.65
CA ARG A 254 5.85 17.91 -8.89
C ARG A 254 5.84 17.25 -10.25
N GLU A 255 7.03 16.99 -10.77
CA GLU A 255 7.27 16.28 -12.02
C GLU A 255 7.69 14.82 -11.76
N PRO A 256 7.51 13.93 -12.74
CA PRO A 256 8.13 12.61 -12.73
C PRO A 256 9.65 12.70 -12.55
N TRP A 257 10.25 11.66 -11.99
CA TRP A 257 11.70 11.60 -11.89
C TRP A 257 12.33 11.50 -13.27
N ASP A 258 13.20 12.46 -13.58
CA ASP A 258 13.89 12.58 -14.90
C ASP A 258 15.12 11.67 -15.03
N ARG A 259 15.39 10.83 -14.01
CA ARG A 259 16.53 9.90 -13.93
C ARG A 259 17.92 10.56 -13.83
N LYS A 260 17.99 11.88 -13.71
CA LYS A 260 19.27 12.59 -13.54
C LYS A 260 19.68 12.70 -12.08
N GLU A 261 18.71 12.89 -11.19
CA GLU A 261 18.99 12.88 -9.76
C GLU A 261 19.39 11.48 -9.30
N PRO A 262 20.37 11.34 -8.40
CA PRO A 262 20.72 10.05 -7.85
C PRO A 262 19.56 9.46 -7.03
N THR A 263 19.44 8.15 -7.06
CA THR A 263 18.52 7.42 -6.17
C THR A 263 19.03 7.45 -4.73
N VAL A 264 18.11 7.45 -3.78
CA VAL A 264 18.42 7.20 -2.37
C VAL A 264 17.92 5.81 -2.05
N ASP A 265 18.85 4.88 -1.92
CA ASP A 265 18.54 3.46 -1.91
C ASP A 265 18.34 2.91 -0.49
N PRO A 266 17.43 1.95 -0.31
CA PRO A 266 17.33 1.18 0.93
C PRO A 266 18.57 0.29 1.11
N LYS A 267 18.84 -0.12 2.35
CA LYS A 267 19.98 -0.99 2.68
C LYS A 267 19.52 -2.10 3.64
N PRO A 268 19.83 -3.37 3.36
CA PRO A 268 20.28 -3.86 2.04
C PRO A 268 19.15 -3.79 1.01
N TRP A 269 19.46 -4.04 -0.23
CA TRP A 269 18.46 -4.44 -1.24
C TRP A 269 17.86 -5.80 -0.87
N LEU A 270 16.55 -5.94 -0.97
CA LEU A 270 15.80 -7.15 -0.63
C LEU A 270 15.09 -7.72 -1.87
#